data_5455a8c0799eb28d8e695fc0b7047776
#
_entry.id   5455a8c0799eb28d8e695fc0b7047776
#
_cell.length_a   1.000
_cell.length_b   1.000
_cell.length_c   1.000
_cell.angle_alpha   90.00
_cell.angle_beta   90.00
_cell.angle_gamma   90.00
#
_symmetry.space_group_name_H-M   'P 1'
#
loop_
_entity.id
_entity.type
_entity.pdbx_description
1 polymer ?
#
loop_
_entity_poly.entity_id
_entity_poly.type
_entity_poly.pdbx_seq_one_letter_code
_entity_poly.pdbx_strand_id
1 'polypeptide(L)'
;MSQTLSETSRISERAKAIVLFCVCATTVNAIIPQPQDGATLDELIEYYFSQLYTQDEILGFLLFLHNVMISKRTLKRILRRLNLRRRGVENLLPDIVRKIVDLRRFGYDQVGYRTMWRLLNTLYGVRATQETVRIALSVIDTDGVNARRRRRLIRRSYNSRGPNDCLHVDGYDKLKPFGISIHGCIDGFSRKIMWLTASHTNKNPRYVARYFVEHLKKYKRVPRSVRTDAGTENVLIHRIQMALRYRHRDPSAGVHSVSVGRSTANQRIEMLWSFLMRNFTIFWKNLFNSLVEEGILNNTDPLHLECVRFCFLPIIQLHLNQFEEMWNTHRIRQQGFAEQCYGIPNVMYFQPIIYGKLDQSFALPCGDTVLDDIADQYTEQTLHRGVSHEFRQLVSLVTGLTIEDFDVVQTPDEAKTLYRHLISLMLHTIFA
;
A
#
# COMPACT_ATOMS: atom_id res chain seq x y z
N MET A 1 -14.84 45.25 12.76
CA MET A 1 -13.95 44.35 13.51
C MET A 1 -14.64 43.39 14.48
N SER A 2 -15.75 43.71 15.11
CA SER A 2 -16.44 42.80 16.05
C SER A 2 -17.28 41.72 15.41
N GLN A 3 -17.82 41.92 14.19
CA GLN A 3 -18.57 40.91 13.43
C GLN A 3 -17.67 39.85 12.81
N THR A 4 -16.50 40.19 12.32
CA THR A 4 -15.53 39.26 11.72
C THR A 4 -14.94 38.29 12.74
N LEU A 5 -14.73 38.74 14.00
CA LEU A 5 -14.26 37.87 15.10
C LEU A 5 -15.34 36.86 15.55
N SER A 6 -16.62 37.21 15.47
CA SER A 6 -17.71 36.28 15.80
C SER A 6 -17.94 35.22 14.71
N GLU A 7 -17.72 35.53 13.45
CA GLU A 7 -17.82 34.60 12.34
C GLU A 7 -16.65 33.62 12.28
N THR A 8 -15.42 34.08 12.51
CA THR A 8 -14.24 33.20 12.62
C THR A 8 -14.35 32.22 13.80
N SER A 9 -14.91 32.66 14.93
CA SER A 9 -15.20 31.79 16.08
C SER A 9 -16.25 30.71 15.75
N ARG A 10 -17.32 31.08 15.04
CA ARG A 10 -18.37 30.13 14.61
C ARG A 10 -17.88 29.15 13.53
N ILE A 11 -16.98 29.60 12.66
CA ILE A 11 -16.34 28.76 11.64
C ILE A 11 -15.42 27.73 12.30
N SER A 12 -14.60 28.17 13.27
CA SER A 12 -13.73 27.28 14.06
C SER A 12 -14.53 26.20 14.81
N GLU A 13 -15.66 26.56 15.44
CA GLU A 13 -16.53 25.61 16.14
C GLU A 13 -17.18 24.60 15.18
N ARG A 14 -17.57 25.03 13.98
CA ARG A 14 -18.10 24.12 12.93
C ARG A 14 -17.03 23.17 12.40
N ALA A 15 -15.81 23.64 12.19
CA ALA A 15 -14.68 22.79 11.79
C ALA A 15 -14.38 21.74 12.87
N LYS A 16 -14.33 22.14 14.14
CA LYS A 16 -14.18 21.21 15.30
C LYS A 16 -15.33 20.20 15.36
N ALA A 17 -16.58 20.65 15.13
CA ALA A 17 -17.75 19.77 15.13
C ALA A 17 -17.68 18.73 13.99
N ILE A 18 -17.16 19.08 12.80
CA ILE A 18 -16.99 18.14 11.69
C ILE A 18 -15.90 17.11 12.01
N VAL A 19 -14.75 17.55 12.53
CA VAL A 19 -13.68 16.66 12.96
C VAL A 19 -14.17 15.73 14.09
N LEU A 20 -14.90 16.27 15.09
CA LEU A 20 -15.51 15.49 16.17
C LEU A 20 -16.61 14.54 15.67
N PHE A 21 -17.42 14.95 14.67
CA PHE A 21 -18.44 14.09 14.08
C PHE A 21 -17.82 12.90 13.32
N CYS A 22 -16.68 13.13 12.66
CA CYS A 22 -15.89 12.06 12.03
C CYS A 22 -15.32 11.07 13.07
N VAL A 23 -14.97 11.53 14.28
CA VAL A 23 -14.47 10.67 15.38
C VAL A 23 -15.54 9.71 15.92
N CYS A 24 -16.82 10.11 15.89
CA CYS A 24 -17.91 9.31 16.47
C CYS A 24 -18.41 8.18 15.58
N ALA A 25 -17.97 8.11 14.31
CA ALA A 25 -18.52 7.20 13.31
C ALA A 25 -17.50 6.14 12.85
N THR A 26 -17.08 5.28 13.64
CA THR A 26 -16.52 3.95 13.31
C THR A 26 -15.26 3.60 14.08
N THR A 27 -15.37 2.60 14.92
CA THR A 27 -14.23 1.74 15.28
C THR A 27 -13.80 0.97 14.02
N VAL A 28 -12.87 1.53 13.27
CA VAL A 28 -12.10 0.75 12.30
C VAL A 28 -11.29 -0.26 13.12
N ASN A 29 -11.64 -1.54 13.05
CA ASN A 29 -10.84 -2.59 13.67
C ASN A 29 -9.40 -2.42 13.16
N ALA A 30 -8.49 -2.18 14.09
CA ALA A 30 -7.09 -1.91 13.80
C ALA A 30 -6.51 -3.05 12.95
N ILE A 31 -5.80 -2.69 11.88
CA ILE A 31 -4.89 -3.60 11.17
C ILE A 31 -3.95 -4.16 12.22
N ILE A 32 -3.80 -5.49 12.29
CA ILE A 32 -2.84 -6.10 13.18
C ILE A 32 -1.45 -5.61 12.77
N PRO A 33 -0.75 -4.83 13.59
CA PRO A 33 0.53 -4.24 13.20
C PRO A 33 1.57 -5.33 12.96
N GLN A 34 2.53 -5.08 12.08
CA GLN A 34 3.68 -5.97 11.92
C GLN A 34 4.43 -6.04 13.25
N PRO A 35 4.94 -7.22 13.64
CA PRO A 35 5.73 -7.36 14.86
C PRO A 35 6.93 -6.42 14.81
N GLN A 36 7.13 -5.65 15.87
CA GLN A 36 8.29 -4.78 16.03
C GLN A 36 9.53 -5.61 16.40
N ASP A 37 10.71 -5.02 16.26
CA ASP A 37 11.95 -5.61 16.74
C ASP A 37 11.82 -5.88 18.26
N GLY A 38 12.07 -7.13 18.66
CA GLY A 38 11.89 -7.57 20.05
C GLY A 38 10.53 -8.21 20.38
N ALA A 39 9.65 -8.43 19.38
CA ALA A 39 8.39 -9.15 19.59
C ALA A 39 8.62 -10.55 20.17
N THR A 40 7.77 -10.95 21.11
CA THR A 40 7.81 -12.28 21.73
C THR A 40 7.41 -13.37 20.73
N LEU A 41 7.80 -14.62 21.03
CA LEU A 41 7.43 -15.77 20.20
C LEU A 41 5.91 -15.91 20.04
N ASP A 42 5.15 -15.60 21.07
CA ASP A 42 3.69 -15.68 21.04
C ASP A 42 3.09 -14.63 20.10
N GLU A 43 3.56 -13.38 20.18
CA GLU A 43 3.14 -12.30 19.30
C GLU A 43 3.48 -12.58 17.83
N LEU A 44 4.66 -13.13 17.54
CA LEU A 44 5.05 -13.55 16.21
C LEU A 44 4.11 -14.64 15.67
N ILE A 45 3.82 -15.67 16.47
CA ILE A 45 2.92 -16.75 16.08
C ILE A 45 1.49 -16.23 15.86
N GLU A 46 1.00 -15.36 16.73
CA GLU A 46 -0.32 -14.75 16.63
C GLU A 46 -0.44 -13.91 15.35
N TYR A 47 0.56 -13.08 15.07
CA TYR A 47 0.63 -12.30 13.86
C TYR A 47 0.59 -13.17 12.59
N TYR A 48 1.50 -14.14 12.45
CA TYR A 48 1.54 -15.01 11.27
C TYR A 48 0.30 -15.90 11.15
N PHE A 49 -0.27 -16.30 12.28
CA PHE A 49 -1.53 -17.01 12.27
C PHE A 49 -2.67 -16.14 11.75
N SER A 50 -2.80 -14.89 12.19
CA SER A 50 -3.83 -13.95 11.72
C SER A 50 -3.76 -13.70 10.22
N GLN A 51 -2.55 -13.71 9.62
CA GLN A 51 -2.31 -13.56 8.20
C GLN A 51 -2.67 -14.81 7.36
N LEU A 52 -3.27 -15.82 7.98
CA LEU A 52 -3.72 -17.06 7.35
C LEU A 52 -2.59 -17.93 6.78
N TYR A 53 -1.36 -17.83 7.28
CA TYR A 53 -0.28 -18.75 6.93
C TYR A 53 -0.50 -20.14 7.51
N THR A 54 -0.11 -21.16 6.78
CA THR A 54 -0.11 -22.55 7.27
C THR A 54 0.92 -22.73 8.39
N GLN A 55 0.80 -23.81 9.17
CA GLN A 55 1.75 -24.10 10.24
C GLN A 55 3.20 -24.24 9.73
N ASP A 56 3.39 -24.79 8.54
CA ASP A 56 4.73 -24.96 7.95
C ASP A 56 5.29 -23.60 7.47
N GLU A 57 4.46 -22.72 6.90
CA GLU A 57 4.82 -21.37 6.56
C GLU A 57 5.17 -20.54 7.81
N ILE A 58 4.43 -20.68 8.91
CA ILE A 58 4.74 -20.04 10.20
C ILE A 58 6.10 -20.49 10.73
N LEU A 59 6.36 -21.81 10.75
CA LEU A 59 7.67 -22.34 11.16
C LEU A 59 8.79 -21.80 10.28
N GLY A 60 8.57 -21.68 8.98
CA GLY A 60 9.52 -21.08 8.06
C GLY A 60 9.80 -19.61 8.37
N PHE A 61 8.78 -18.79 8.65
CA PHE A 61 8.99 -17.40 9.06
C PHE A 61 9.77 -17.29 10.38
N LEU A 62 9.40 -18.10 11.37
CA LEU A 62 10.13 -18.13 12.65
C LEU A 62 11.62 -18.48 12.46
N LEU A 63 11.91 -19.45 11.60
CA LEU A 63 13.29 -19.87 11.34
C LEU A 63 14.06 -18.84 10.49
N PHE A 64 13.55 -18.47 9.33
CA PHE A 64 14.30 -17.70 8.33
C PHE A 64 14.32 -16.19 8.58
N LEU A 65 13.31 -15.66 9.29
CA LEU A 65 13.23 -14.22 9.53
C LEU A 65 13.60 -13.85 10.97
N HIS A 66 13.26 -14.71 11.94
CA HIS A 66 13.47 -14.43 13.37
C HIS A 66 14.54 -15.31 14.02
N ASN A 67 15.14 -16.24 13.26
CA ASN A 67 16.13 -17.21 13.76
C ASN A 67 15.62 -18.04 14.97
N VAL A 68 14.31 -18.32 15.00
CA VAL A 68 13.66 -19.10 16.06
C VAL A 68 13.29 -20.48 15.53
N MET A 69 13.89 -21.53 16.10
CA MET A 69 13.62 -22.92 15.73
C MET A 69 12.71 -23.59 16.76
N ILE A 70 11.49 -23.94 16.37
CA ILE A 70 10.56 -24.75 17.16
C ILE A 70 10.00 -25.90 16.35
N SER A 71 9.60 -26.99 17.02
CA SER A 71 8.94 -28.12 16.36
C SER A 71 7.48 -27.79 16.03
N LYS A 72 6.94 -28.48 15.02
CA LYS A 72 5.50 -28.40 14.69
C LYS A 72 4.61 -28.79 15.88
N ARG A 73 5.05 -29.71 16.73
CA ARG A 73 4.37 -30.09 17.98
C ARG A 73 4.33 -28.93 18.97
N THR A 74 5.45 -28.21 19.13
CA THR A 74 5.54 -27.03 19.98
C THR A 74 4.62 -25.92 19.46
N LEU A 75 4.66 -25.64 18.15
CA LEU A 75 3.75 -24.66 17.52
C LEU A 75 2.28 -25.00 17.78
N LYS A 76 1.89 -26.27 17.60
CA LYS A 76 0.49 -26.71 17.89
C LYS A 76 0.11 -26.51 19.36
N ARG A 77 1.04 -26.71 20.30
CA ARG A 77 0.82 -26.47 21.73
C ARG A 77 0.61 -24.98 22.02
N ILE A 78 1.42 -24.12 21.43
CA ILE A 78 1.29 -22.65 21.57
C ILE A 78 -0.03 -22.19 20.97
N LEU A 79 -0.38 -22.59 19.75
CA LEU A 79 -1.66 -22.26 19.12
C LEU A 79 -2.89 -22.65 19.98
N ARG A 80 -2.82 -23.82 20.66
CA ARG A 80 -3.88 -24.23 21.60
C ARG A 80 -3.92 -23.34 22.84
N ARG A 81 -2.76 -23.00 23.43
CA ARG A 81 -2.65 -22.12 24.59
C ARG A 81 -3.22 -20.73 24.28
N LEU A 82 -2.91 -20.18 23.12
CA LEU A 82 -3.40 -18.89 22.64
C LEU A 82 -4.85 -18.94 22.10
N ASN A 83 -5.50 -20.11 22.15
CA ASN A 83 -6.85 -20.35 21.61
C ASN A 83 -7.00 -19.97 20.11
N LEU A 84 -5.90 -20.06 19.34
CA LEU A 84 -5.88 -19.76 17.92
C LEU A 84 -6.34 -20.96 17.09
N ARG A 85 -7.53 -20.87 16.50
CA ARG A 85 -8.17 -21.95 15.72
C ARG A 85 -8.55 -21.45 14.32
N ARG A 86 -8.20 -22.25 13.28
CA ARG A 86 -8.60 -21.97 11.88
C ARG A 86 -10.07 -22.29 11.62
N ARG A 87 -10.57 -23.33 12.27
CA ARG A 87 -11.98 -23.71 12.21
C ARG A 87 -12.66 -23.17 13.45
N GLY A 88 -13.70 -22.40 13.25
CA GLY A 88 -14.51 -21.80 14.31
C GLY A 88 -15.87 -21.44 13.75
N VAL A 89 -16.75 -20.97 14.59
CA VAL A 89 -18.06 -20.47 14.19
C VAL A 89 -17.85 -19.23 13.32
N GLU A 90 -18.53 -19.19 12.17
CA GLU A 90 -18.59 -17.97 11.34
C GLU A 90 -19.35 -16.88 12.09
N ASN A 91 -19.05 -15.63 11.78
CA ASN A 91 -19.89 -14.52 12.20
C ASN A 91 -21.30 -14.67 11.60
N LEU A 92 -22.29 -14.03 12.19
CA LEU A 92 -23.64 -14.07 11.67
C LEU A 92 -23.67 -13.51 10.23
N LEU A 93 -24.44 -14.16 9.36
CA LEU A 93 -24.54 -13.77 7.95
C LEU A 93 -24.88 -12.27 7.75
N PRO A 94 -25.78 -11.65 8.52
CA PRO A 94 -26.04 -10.21 8.41
C PRO A 94 -24.80 -9.34 8.68
N ASP A 95 -23.94 -9.72 9.62
CA ASP A 95 -22.73 -8.98 9.96
C ASP A 95 -21.68 -9.10 8.85
N ILE A 96 -21.54 -10.31 8.27
CA ILE A 96 -20.69 -10.56 7.11
C ILE A 96 -21.14 -9.71 5.92
N VAL A 97 -22.46 -9.72 5.62
CA VAL A 97 -23.05 -8.95 4.51
C VAL A 97 -22.87 -7.45 4.74
N ARG A 98 -23.17 -6.94 5.94
CA ARG A 98 -22.98 -5.54 6.30
C ARG A 98 -21.52 -5.12 6.06
N LYS A 99 -20.56 -5.90 6.57
CA LYS A 99 -19.13 -5.58 6.37
C LYS A 99 -18.69 -5.65 4.91
N ILE A 100 -19.23 -6.57 4.10
CA ILE A 100 -18.99 -6.60 2.65
C ILE A 100 -19.49 -5.32 2.00
N VAL A 101 -20.69 -4.85 2.33
CA VAL A 101 -21.25 -3.61 1.79
C VAL A 101 -20.40 -2.42 2.19
N ASP A 102 -19.99 -2.32 3.45
CA ASP A 102 -19.10 -1.26 3.93
C ASP A 102 -17.77 -1.27 3.17
N LEU A 103 -17.10 -2.43 3.06
CA LEU A 103 -15.84 -2.55 2.32
C LEU A 103 -16.00 -2.14 0.85
N ARG A 104 -17.11 -2.44 0.21
CA ARG A 104 -17.38 -1.99 -1.16
C ARG A 104 -17.49 -0.47 -1.24
N ARG A 105 -18.06 0.20 -0.26
CA ARG A 105 -18.10 1.67 -0.15
C ARG A 105 -16.72 2.27 0.12
N PHE A 106 -15.85 1.53 0.80
CA PHE A 106 -14.45 1.89 1.08
C PHE A 106 -13.48 1.65 -0.09
N GLY A 107 -13.96 1.34 -1.29
CA GLY A 107 -13.11 1.19 -2.46
C GLY A 107 -12.79 -0.24 -2.86
N TYR A 108 -13.36 -1.24 -2.20
CA TYR A 108 -13.21 -2.65 -2.56
C TYR A 108 -14.39 -3.19 -3.39
N ASP A 109 -15.06 -2.33 -4.16
CA ASP A 109 -16.24 -2.66 -4.98
C ASP A 109 -15.91 -3.61 -6.14
N GLN A 110 -14.68 -3.52 -6.70
CA GLN A 110 -14.23 -4.33 -7.84
C GLN A 110 -13.51 -5.63 -7.46
N VAL A 111 -13.35 -5.92 -6.16
CA VAL A 111 -12.61 -7.12 -5.74
C VAL A 111 -13.45 -8.40 -5.88
N GLY A 112 -12.77 -9.51 -6.23
CA GLY A 112 -13.40 -10.83 -6.28
C GLY A 112 -13.60 -11.44 -4.88
N TYR A 113 -14.45 -12.49 -4.78
CA TYR A 113 -14.80 -13.10 -3.50
C TYR A 113 -13.59 -13.60 -2.68
N ARG A 114 -12.50 -14.04 -3.31
CA ARG A 114 -11.29 -14.48 -2.59
C ARG A 114 -10.55 -13.33 -1.91
N THR A 115 -10.45 -12.21 -2.60
CA THR A 115 -9.88 -10.98 -2.05
C THR A 115 -10.77 -10.44 -0.93
N MET A 116 -12.09 -10.37 -1.14
CA MET A 116 -13.04 -9.96 -0.12
C MET A 116 -13.00 -10.87 1.10
N TRP A 117 -12.98 -12.21 0.91
CA TRP A 117 -12.83 -13.18 2.00
C TRP A 117 -11.56 -12.93 2.81
N ARG A 118 -10.45 -12.63 2.13
CA ARG A 118 -9.19 -12.36 2.78
C ARG A 118 -9.25 -11.06 3.59
N LEU A 119 -9.74 -9.97 3.00
CA LEU A 119 -9.96 -8.71 3.71
C LEU A 119 -10.76 -8.91 5.01
N LEU A 120 -11.90 -9.59 4.92
CA LEU A 120 -12.73 -9.88 6.08
C LEU A 120 -11.97 -10.60 7.20
N ASN A 121 -11.27 -11.68 6.85
CA ASN A 121 -10.63 -12.55 7.84
C ASN A 121 -9.27 -12.04 8.35
N THR A 122 -8.50 -11.31 7.53
CA THR A 122 -7.14 -10.86 7.91
C THR A 122 -7.11 -9.44 8.44
N LEU A 123 -7.79 -8.50 7.79
CA LEU A 123 -7.71 -7.09 8.15
C LEU A 123 -8.84 -6.65 9.11
N TYR A 124 -10.01 -7.27 9.00
CA TYR A 124 -11.18 -6.82 9.74
C TYR A 124 -11.67 -7.83 10.79
N GLY A 125 -11.00 -8.97 10.95
CA GLY A 125 -11.31 -9.97 11.97
C GLY A 125 -12.70 -10.62 11.84
N VAL A 126 -13.39 -10.42 10.71
CA VAL A 126 -14.72 -11.00 10.46
C VAL A 126 -14.57 -12.40 9.89
N ARG A 127 -14.88 -13.41 10.68
CA ARG A 127 -14.77 -14.82 10.27
C ARG A 127 -15.89 -15.20 9.29
N ALA A 128 -15.50 -15.56 8.07
CA ALA A 128 -16.39 -16.03 7.02
C ALA A 128 -15.73 -17.15 6.22
N THR A 129 -16.50 -18.08 5.64
CA THR A 129 -15.94 -19.02 4.65
C THR A 129 -15.87 -18.39 3.26
N GLN A 130 -15.03 -18.95 2.38
CA GLN A 130 -14.97 -18.49 1.00
C GLN A 130 -16.30 -18.68 0.28
N GLU A 131 -17.04 -19.71 0.63
CA GLU A 131 -18.34 -20.01 0.02
C GLU A 131 -19.41 -18.99 0.44
N THR A 132 -19.48 -18.66 1.72
CA THR A 132 -20.39 -17.63 2.25
C THR A 132 -20.15 -16.29 1.56
N VAL A 133 -18.87 -15.88 1.43
CA VAL A 133 -18.51 -14.62 0.73
C VAL A 133 -18.80 -14.70 -0.76
N ARG A 134 -18.60 -15.86 -1.41
CA ARG A 134 -18.90 -16.07 -2.83
C ARG A 134 -20.39 -15.91 -3.11
N ILE A 135 -21.24 -16.52 -2.28
CA ILE A 135 -22.69 -16.42 -2.38
C ILE A 135 -23.13 -14.97 -2.12
N ALA A 136 -22.69 -14.35 -1.03
CA ALA A 136 -23.02 -12.97 -0.70
C ALA A 136 -22.68 -12.01 -1.86
N LEU A 137 -21.47 -12.09 -2.42
CA LEU A 137 -21.08 -11.25 -3.56
C LEU A 137 -21.84 -11.56 -4.84
N SER A 138 -22.28 -12.81 -5.07
CA SER A 138 -23.09 -13.14 -6.25
C SER A 138 -24.49 -12.48 -6.21
N VAL A 139 -24.98 -12.19 -5.01
CA VAL A 139 -26.26 -11.47 -4.82
C VAL A 139 -26.06 -9.95 -4.83
N ILE A 140 -25.02 -9.46 -4.12
CA ILE A 140 -24.76 -8.02 -3.97
C ILE A 140 -24.22 -7.40 -5.26
N ASP A 141 -23.43 -8.14 -6.06
CA ASP A 141 -22.67 -7.63 -7.22
C ASP A 141 -22.71 -8.61 -8.40
N THR A 142 -23.90 -8.94 -8.86
CA THR A 142 -24.12 -9.91 -9.96
C THR A 142 -23.40 -9.48 -11.25
N ASP A 143 -23.48 -8.20 -11.62
CA ASP A 143 -22.86 -7.68 -12.84
C ASP A 143 -21.33 -7.70 -12.78
N GLY A 144 -20.74 -7.27 -11.67
CA GLY A 144 -19.31 -7.32 -11.46
C GLY A 144 -18.76 -8.75 -11.44
N VAL A 145 -19.48 -9.70 -10.85
CA VAL A 145 -19.13 -11.12 -10.88
C VAL A 145 -19.10 -11.65 -12.32
N ASN A 146 -20.08 -11.30 -13.14
CA ASN A 146 -20.15 -11.71 -14.55
C ASN A 146 -19.06 -11.06 -15.40
N ALA A 147 -18.78 -9.77 -15.20
CA ALA A 147 -17.72 -9.05 -15.90
C ALA A 147 -16.32 -9.65 -15.63
N ARG A 148 -16.04 -10.06 -14.38
CA ARG A 148 -14.77 -10.68 -14.00
C ARG A 148 -14.56 -12.08 -14.59
N ARG A 149 -15.61 -12.82 -14.99
CA ARG A 149 -15.52 -14.14 -15.62
C ARG A 149 -15.04 -14.12 -17.08
N ARG A 150 -15.20 -13.02 -17.80
CA ARG A 150 -15.05 -12.95 -19.28
C ARG A 150 -13.62 -12.75 -19.78
N ARG A 151 -12.60 -12.43 -18.97
CA ARG A 151 -11.27 -12.03 -19.46
C ARG A 151 -10.17 -13.06 -19.17
N ARG A 152 -9.58 -13.64 -20.21
CA ARG A 152 -8.33 -14.43 -20.15
C ARG A 152 -7.29 -13.83 -21.12
N LEU A 153 -6.09 -13.53 -20.60
CA LEU A 153 -4.95 -13.04 -21.39
C LEU A 153 -3.89 -14.15 -21.50
N ILE A 154 -3.27 -14.27 -22.69
CA ILE A 154 -2.09 -15.12 -22.90
C ILE A 154 -0.87 -14.33 -22.38
N ARG A 155 -0.11 -14.92 -21.47
CA ARG A 155 1.03 -14.28 -20.81
C ARG A 155 2.35 -14.84 -21.35
N ARG A 156 3.38 -13.96 -21.44
CA ARG A 156 4.75 -14.36 -21.74
C ARG A 156 5.40 -14.97 -20.50
N SER A 157 6.32 -15.93 -20.68
CA SER A 157 7.09 -16.50 -19.59
C SER A 157 8.09 -15.47 -19.05
N TYR A 158 8.23 -15.41 -17.73
CA TYR A 158 9.20 -14.58 -17.02
C TYR A 158 10.10 -15.49 -16.17
N ASN A 159 11.40 -15.39 -16.36
CA ASN A 159 12.40 -16.14 -15.62
C ASN A 159 13.12 -15.26 -14.60
N SER A 160 13.30 -15.75 -13.38
CA SER A 160 14.11 -15.16 -12.34
C SER A 160 14.83 -16.23 -11.54
N ARG A 161 16.02 -15.91 -11.04
CA ARG A 161 16.88 -16.84 -10.27
C ARG A 161 16.37 -17.03 -8.84
N GLY A 162 15.72 -16.01 -8.28
CA GLY A 162 15.21 -15.98 -6.92
C GLY A 162 14.83 -14.57 -6.48
N PRO A 163 14.45 -14.36 -5.22
CA PRO A 163 14.20 -13.03 -4.68
C PRO A 163 15.40 -12.10 -4.88
N ASN A 164 15.13 -10.81 -5.06
CA ASN A 164 16.14 -9.76 -5.26
C ASN A 164 17.04 -9.94 -6.50
N ASP A 165 16.71 -10.87 -7.40
CA ASP A 165 17.41 -10.99 -8.70
C ASP A 165 17.20 -9.74 -9.55
N CYS A 166 15.96 -9.24 -9.60
CA CYS A 166 15.62 -7.99 -10.26
C CYS A 166 14.42 -7.33 -9.54
N LEU A 167 14.60 -6.13 -9.04
CA LEU A 167 13.51 -5.28 -8.60
C LEU A 167 12.96 -4.47 -9.79
N HIS A 168 11.65 -4.49 -9.96
CA HIS A 168 10.96 -3.70 -10.98
C HIS A 168 10.38 -2.46 -10.34
N VAL A 169 10.80 -1.30 -10.79
CA VAL A 169 10.45 0.02 -10.23
C VAL A 169 9.77 0.86 -11.31
N ASP A 170 8.71 1.56 -10.95
CA ASP A 170 7.96 2.40 -11.87
C ASP A 170 7.03 3.38 -11.16
N GLY A 171 6.64 4.45 -11.86
CA GLY A 171 5.62 5.40 -11.47
C GLY A 171 4.24 5.02 -12.00
N TYR A 172 3.18 5.50 -11.32
CA TYR A 172 1.80 5.26 -11.71
C TYR A 172 0.97 6.53 -11.63
N ASP A 173 0.61 7.09 -12.79
CA ASP A 173 0.07 8.44 -12.97
C ASP A 173 -1.46 8.50 -13.16
N LYS A 174 -2.20 7.42 -12.85
CA LYS A 174 -3.64 7.36 -13.14
C LYS A 174 -4.52 8.26 -12.26
N LEU A 175 -3.99 8.75 -11.13
CA LEU A 175 -4.63 9.75 -10.26
C LEU A 175 -4.00 11.14 -10.38
N LYS A 176 -3.03 11.32 -11.27
CA LYS A 176 -2.34 12.59 -11.50
C LYS A 176 -3.26 13.75 -11.91
N PRO A 177 -4.35 13.55 -12.69
CA PRO A 177 -5.32 14.64 -12.95
C PRO A 177 -5.92 15.24 -11.68
N PHE A 178 -5.84 14.55 -10.55
CA PHE A 178 -6.31 14.99 -9.24
C PHE A 178 -5.15 15.35 -8.29
N GLY A 179 -3.95 15.57 -8.84
CA GLY A 179 -2.77 16.00 -8.09
C GLY A 179 -2.10 14.89 -7.28
N ILE A 180 -2.38 13.62 -7.54
CA ILE A 180 -1.83 12.47 -6.80
C ILE A 180 -1.13 11.53 -7.77
N SER A 181 0.12 11.19 -7.44
CA SER A 181 0.94 10.20 -8.15
C SER A 181 1.29 9.06 -7.21
N ILE A 182 1.47 7.86 -7.75
CA ILE A 182 1.88 6.68 -6.98
C ILE A 182 3.21 6.20 -7.55
N HIS A 183 4.09 5.72 -6.68
CA HIS A 183 5.35 5.09 -7.05
C HIS A 183 5.48 3.74 -6.38
N GLY A 184 5.98 2.73 -7.08
CA GLY A 184 6.06 1.39 -6.54
C GLY A 184 7.25 0.57 -7.01
N CYS A 185 7.49 -0.50 -6.26
CA CYS A 185 8.49 -1.51 -6.56
C CYS A 185 7.96 -2.90 -6.25
N ILE A 186 8.28 -3.84 -7.13
CA ILE A 186 7.92 -5.24 -6.97
C ILE A 186 9.14 -6.14 -7.23
N ASP A 187 9.32 -7.15 -6.40
CA ASP A 187 10.33 -8.19 -6.65
C ASP A 187 9.95 -9.08 -7.84
N GLY A 188 10.87 -9.28 -8.75
CA GLY A 188 10.62 -10.00 -9.99
C GLY A 188 10.27 -11.47 -9.82
N PHE A 189 10.85 -12.13 -8.83
CA PHE A 189 10.62 -13.56 -8.53
C PHE A 189 9.33 -13.77 -7.75
N SER A 190 9.29 -13.24 -6.53
CA SER A 190 8.20 -13.47 -5.57
C SER A 190 6.95 -12.68 -5.88
N ARG A 191 7.07 -11.59 -6.66
CA ARG A 191 6.01 -10.61 -6.89
C ARG A 191 5.59 -9.89 -5.61
N LYS A 192 6.47 -9.89 -4.59
CA LYS A 192 6.27 -9.10 -3.38
C LYS A 192 6.39 -7.62 -3.70
N ILE A 193 5.42 -6.84 -3.27
CA ILE A 193 5.53 -5.38 -3.29
C ILE A 193 6.54 -4.99 -2.21
N MET A 194 7.56 -4.23 -2.62
CA MET A 194 8.62 -3.77 -1.73
C MET A 194 8.31 -2.39 -1.15
N TRP A 195 7.66 -1.54 -1.93
CA TRP A 195 7.00 -0.31 -1.51
C TRP A 195 5.89 0.07 -2.49
N LEU A 196 4.92 0.82 -1.98
CA LEU A 196 3.82 1.41 -2.76
C LEU A 196 3.42 2.72 -2.08
N THR A 197 3.85 3.86 -2.64
CA THR A 197 3.75 5.16 -1.98
C THR A 197 3.02 6.17 -2.84
N ALA A 198 2.04 6.86 -2.25
CA ALA A 198 1.36 7.99 -2.85
C ALA A 198 2.04 9.31 -2.46
N SER A 199 2.13 10.23 -3.40
CA SER A 199 2.67 11.57 -3.18
C SER A 199 2.07 12.58 -4.16
N HIS A 200 2.38 13.86 -3.99
CA HIS A 200 1.96 14.91 -4.92
C HIS A 200 2.65 14.78 -6.29
N THR A 201 3.81 14.15 -6.35
CA THR A 201 4.56 13.90 -7.58
C THR A 201 5.43 12.65 -7.45
N ASN A 202 5.62 11.93 -8.54
CA ASN A 202 6.60 10.87 -8.69
C ASN A 202 7.73 11.24 -9.67
N LYS A 203 7.83 12.53 -10.07
CA LYS A 203 8.82 12.99 -11.04
C LYS A 203 10.10 13.57 -10.41
N ASN A 204 10.08 13.85 -9.11
CA ASN A 204 11.27 14.33 -8.41
C ASN A 204 12.17 13.13 -8.08
N PRO A 205 13.38 13.02 -8.68
CA PRO A 205 14.28 11.90 -8.45
C PRO A 205 14.73 11.78 -6.98
N ARG A 206 14.72 12.87 -6.21
CA ARG A 206 15.09 12.86 -4.79
C ARG A 206 14.03 12.14 -3.93
N TYR A 207 12.73 12.32 -4.22
CA TYR A 207 11.65 11.57 -3.55
C TYR A 207 11.70 10.09 -3.89
N VAL A 208 11.88 9.78 -5.18
CA VAL A 208 11.93 8.39 -5.66
C VAL A 208 13.15 7.66 -5.09
N ALA A 209 14.31 8.33 -5.01
CA ALA A 209 15.50 7.78 -4.36
C ALA A 209 15.30 7.53 -2.86
N ARG A 210 14.51 8.37 -2.17
CA ARG A 210 14.19 8.18 -0.75
C ARG A 210 13.52 6.82 -0.51
N TYR A 211 12.53 6.44 -1.32
CA TYR A 211 11.87 5.13 -1.20
C TYR A 211 12.86 3.97 -1.35
N PHE A 212 13.81 4.11 -2.26
CA PHE A 212 14.84 3.08 -2.45
C PHE A 212 15.82 3.00 -1.27
N VAL A 213 16.26 4.13 -0.74
CA VAL A 213 17.16 4.16 0.44
C VAL A 213 16.45 3.58 1.67
N GLU A 214 15.17 3.90 1.88
CA GLU A 214 14.38 3.30 2.97
C GLU A 214 14.20 1.80 2.80
N HIS A 215 14.01 1.33 1.56
CA HIS A 215 14.04 -0.11 1.26
C HIS A 215 15.36 -0.75 1.65
N LEU A 216 16.51 -0.15 1.29
CA LEU A 216 17.83 -0.65 1.67
C LEU A 216 18.03 -0.67 3.18
N LYS A 217 17.59 0.38 3.89
CA LYS A 217 17.62 0.45 5.36
C LYS A 217 16.77 -0.65 6.00
N LYS A 218 15.57 -0.89 5.46
CA LYS A 218 14.63 -1.91 5.98
C LYS A 218 15.16 -3.33 5.83
N TYR A 219 15.71 -3.68 4.67
CA TYR A 219 16.14 -5.06 4.38
C TYR A 219 17.62 -5.32 4.62
N LYS A 220 18.44 -4.27 4.82
CA LYS A 220 19.90 -4.34 5.01
C LYS A 220 20.62 -5.11 3.91
N ARG A 221 20.08 -5.10 2.71
CA ARG A 221 20.59 -5.84 1.54
C ARG A 221 20.44 -5.03 0.27
N VAL A 222 21.34 -5.27 -0.69
CA VAL A 222 21.32 -4.65 -2.01
C VAL A 222 20.80 -5.66 -3.03
N PRO A 223 19.78 -5.34 -3.83
CA PRO A 223 19.30 -6.22 -4.90
C PRO A 223 20.40 -6.46 -5.94
N ARG A 224 20.35 -7.60 -6.62
CA ARG A 224 21.29 -7.90 -7.69
C ARG A 224 21.16 -6.91 -8.84
N SER A 225 19.95 -6.58 -9.23
CA SER A 225 19.66 -5.58 -10.25
C SER A 225 18.35 -4.83 -9.98
N VAL A 226 18.26 -3.64 -10.58
CA VAL A 226 17.04 -2.83 -10.61
C VAL A 226 16.67 -2.58 -12.07
N ARG A 227 15.39 -2.74 -12.41
CA ARG A 227 14.83 -2.42 -13.71
C ARG A 227 13.83 -1.29 -13.62
N THR A 228 14.00 -0.29 -14.49
CA THR A 228 13.10 0.85 -14.65
C THR A 228 12.77 1.06 -16.12
N ASP A 229 11.85 1.95 -16.40
CA ASP A 229 11.75 2.60 -17.69
C ASP A 229 12.83 3.70 -17.86
N ALA A 230 12.80 4.42 -18.99
CA ALA A 230 13.75 5.48 -19.33
C ALA A 230 13.40 6.84 -18.67
N GLY A 231 12.59 6.85 -17.61
CA GLY A 231 12.20 8.06 -16.90
C GLY A 231 13.35 8.72 -16.14
N THR A 232 13.39 10.05 -16.14
CA THR A 232 14.41 10.85 -15.45
C THR A 232 14.29 10.79 -13.93
N GLU A 233 13.12 10.44 -13.40
CA GLU A 233 12.85 10.27 -11.97
C GLU A 233 13.64 9.12 -11.34
N ASN A 234 14.09 8.14 -12.13
CA ASN A 234 14.81 6.97 -11.66
C ASN A 234 16.34 7.16 -11.57
N VAL A 235 16.87 8.30 -12.02
CA VAL A 235 18.33 8.51 -12.20
C VAL A 235 19.12 8.37 -10.90
N LEU A 236 18.57 8.79 -9.76
CA LEU A 236 19.26 8.67 -8.47
C LEU A 236 19.20 7.23 -7.93
N ILE A 237 18.11 6.49 -8.13
CA ILE A 237 18.08 5.04 -7.85
C ILE A 237 19.20 4.34 -8.63
N HIS A 238 19.36 4.66 -9.93
CA HIS A 238 20.40 4.06 -10.75
C HIS A 238 21.80 4.32 -10.18
N ARG A 239 22.10 5.58 -9.83
CA ARG A 239 23.41 5.95 -9.27
C ARG A 239 23.69 5.26 -7.94
N ILE A 240 22.72 5.23 -7.02
CA ILE A 240 22.85 4.57 -5.72
C ILE A 240 23.07 3.06 -5.93
N GLN A 241 22.26 2.41 -6.76
CA GLN A 241 22.40 0.99 -7.07
C GLN A 241 23.77 0.64 -7.66
N MET A 242 24.22 1.39 -8.67
CA MET A 242 25.52 1.20 -9.31
C MET A 242 26.67 1.38 -8.31
N ALA A 243 26.62 2.41 -7.46
CA ALA A 243 27.62 2.67 -6.43
C ALA A 243 27.70 1.53 -5.39
N LEU A 244 26.57 1.08 -4.88
CA LEU A 244 26.51 -0.02 -3.92
C LEU A 244 26.97 -1.35 -4.52
N ARG A 245 26.84 -1.52 -5.84
CA ARG A 245 27.26 -2.73 -6.55
C ARG A 245 28.66 -2.62 -7.18
N TYR A 246 29.33 -1.50 -7.08
CA TYR A 246 30.60 -1.20 -7.77
C TYR A 246 31.71 -2.18 -7.44
N ARG A 247 31.84 -2.59 -6.17
CA ARG A 247 32.92 -3.49 -5.70
C ARG A 247 32.62 -4.99 -5.87
N HIS A 248 31.42 -5.35 -6.33
CA HIS A 248 31.09 -6.75 -6.59
C HIS A 248 31.72 -7.24 -7.91
N ARG A 249 31.93 -8.56 -8.02
CA ARG A 249 32.66 -9.17 -9.15
C ARG A 249 31.77 -10.08 -10.02
N ASP A 250 30.46 -10.07 -9.80
CA ASP A 250 29.52 -10.84 -10.61
C ASP A 250 29.16 -10.11 -11.92
N PRO A 251 28.62 -10.82 -12.93
CA PRO A 251 28.29 -10.21 -14.25
C PRO A 251 27.28 -9.05 -14.21
N SER A 252 26.55 -8.91 -13.10
CA SER A 252 25.59 -7.82 -12.88
C SER A 252 26.13 -6.73 -11.95
N ALA A 253 27.45 -6.64 -11.74
CA ALA A 253 28.04 -5.66 -10.84
C ALA A 253 28.10 -4.24 -11.47
N GLY A 254 28.19 -3.23 -10.65
CA GLY A 254 28.36 -1.83 -11.05
C GLY A 254 27.26 -1.39 -12.02
N VAL A 255 27.63 -0.88 -13.18
CA VAL A 255 26.70 -0.36 -14.20
C VAL A 255 25.73 -1.41 -14.75
N HIS A 256 26.12 -2.68 -14.72
CA HIS A 256 25.28 -3.78 -15.14
C HIS A 256 24.20 -4.17 -14.13
N SER A 257 24.21 -3.56 -12.94
CA SER A 257 23.17 -3.74 -11.92
C SER A 257 21.91 -2.92 -12.19
N VAL A 258 21.90 -2.10 -13.23
CA VAL A 258 20.74 -1.32 -13.66
C VAL A 258 20.35 -1.70 -15.09
N SER A 259 19.07 -1.95 -15.28
CA SER A 259 18.48 -2.26 -16.60
C SER A 259 17.40 -1.24 -16.94
N VAL A 260 17.71 -0.36 -17.88
CA VAL A 260 16.75 0.63 -18.40
C VAL A 260 16.15 0.13 -19.71
N GLY A 261 14.84 0.19 -19.85
CA GLY A 261 14.19 -0.31 -21.05
C GLY A 261 12.77 0.24 -21.26
N ARG A 262 12.10 -0.26 -22.31
CA ARG A 262 10.70 0.10 -22.55
C ARG A 262 9.81 -0.41 -21.41
N SER A 263 8.72 0.30 -21.10
CA SER A 263 7.72 -0.10 -20.08
C SER A 263 7.22 -1.53 -20.31
N THR A 264 7.03 -1.94 -21.57
CA THR A 264 6.63 -3.32 -21.92
C THR A 264 7.62 -4.41 -21.48
N ALA A 265 8.87 -4.06 -21.19
CA ALA A 265 9.88 -4.95 -20.62
C ALA A 265 9.83 -4.99 -19.07
N ASN A 266 9.15 -4.02 -18.45
CA ASN A 266 8.96 -3.92 -17.00
C ASN A 266 7.71 -4.73 -16.53
N GLN A 267 7.57 -5.96 -17.03
CA GLN A 267 6.35 -6.76 -16.99
C GLN A 267 5.75 -6.97 -15.59
N ARG A 268 6.59 -7.07 -14.55
CA ARG A 268 6.12 -7.38 -13.20
C ARG A 268 5.38 -6.20 -12.59
N ILE A 269 5.91 -5.01 -12.74
CA ILE A 269 5.27 -3.80 -12.23
C ILE A 269 4.03 -3.44 -13.07
N GLU A 270 4.07 -3.62 -14.38
CA GLU A 270 2.92 -3.40 -15.26
C GLU A 270 1.74 -4.35 -14.93
N MET A 271 2.04 -5.59 -14.58
CA MET A 271 1.04 -6.52 -14.06
C MET A 271 0.44 -6.00 -12.74
N LEU A 272 1.27 -5.47 -11.84
CA LEU A 272 0.81 -4.88 -10.58
C LEU A 272 -0.11 -3.69 -10.85
N TRP A 273 0.28 -2.79 -11.76
CA TRP A 273 -0.53 -1.62 -12.15
C TRP A 273 -1.89 -2.02 -12.73
N SER A 274 -1.92 -3.07 -13.55
CA SER A 274 -3.17 -3.60 -14.09
C SER A 274 -4.10 -4.15 -13.00
N PHE A 275 -3.54 -4.69 -11.92
CA PHE A 275 -4.30 -5.19 -10.78
C PHE A 275 -4.72 -4.04 -9.85
N LEU A 276 -3.82 -3.08 -9.59
CA LEU A 276 -4.08 -1.88 -8.80
C LEU A 276 -5.20 -1.04 -9.45
N MET A 277 -5.17 -0.87 -10.79
CA MET A 277 -6.21 -0.16 -11.52
C MET A 277 -7.60 -0.71 -11.19
N ARG A 278 -7.77 -2.02 -11.28
CA ARG A 278 -9.08 -2.68 -11.13
C ARG A 278 -9.57 -2.74 -9.69
N ASN A 279 -8.66 -2.87 -8.73
CA ASN A 279 -9.02 -3.15 -7.34
C ASN A 279 -8.90 -1.94 -6.42
N PHE A 280 -8.36 -0.82 -6.93
CA PHE A 280 -8.09 0.36 -6.14
C PHE A 280 -8.37 1.66 -6.93
N THR A 281 -7.72 1.85 -8.09
CA THR A 281 -7.68 3.16 -8.77
C THR A 281 -9.04 3.56 -9.33
N ILE A 282 -9.83 2.61 -9.84
CA ILE A 282 -11.16 2.88 -10.41
C ILE A 282 -12.07 3.56 -9.38
N PHE A 283 -12.06 3.08 -8.14
CA PHE A 283 -12.85 3.69 -7.06
C PHE A 283 -12.48 5.18 -6.87
N TRP A 284 -11.20 5.48 -6.69
CA TRP A 284 -10.73 6.85 -6.48
C TRP A 284 -11.00 7.76 -7.68
N LYS A 285 -10.80 7.23 -8.90
CA LYS A 285 -11.15 7.97 -10.12
C LYS A 285 -12.63 8.32 -10.19
N ASN A 286 -13.50 7.36 -9.89
CA ASN A 286 -14.93 7.57 -9.92
C ASN A 286 -15.35 8.59 -8.85
N LEU A 287 -14.79 8.51 -7.64
CA LEU A 287 -15.04 9.47 -6.57
C LEU A 287 -14.62 10.90 -6.97
N PHE A 288 -13.42 11.07 -7.52
CA PHE A 288 -12.96 12.40 -7.94
C PHE A 288 -13.70 12.92 -9.17
N ASN A 289 -14.03 12.06 -10.13
CA ASN A 289 -14.83 12.44 -11.28
C ASN A 289 -16.22 12.90 -10.87
N SER A 290 -16.88 12.23 -9.90
CA SER A 290 -18.17 12.69 -9.39
C SER A 290 -18.09 14.08 -8.76
N LEU A 291 -17.01 14.38 -8.05
CA LEU A 291 -16.79 15.73 -7.49
C LEU A 291 -16.57 16.78 -8.58
N VAL A 292 -15.94 16.43 -9.70
CA VAL A 292 -15.80 17.32 -10.86
C VAL A 292 -17.14 17.52 -11.55
N GLU A 293 -17.91 16.46 -11.78
CA GLU A 293 -19.23 16.50 -12.42
C GLU A 293 -20.25 17.28 -11.56
N GLU A 294 -20.15 17.18 -10.23
CA GLU A 294 -20.94 17.98 -9.28
C GLU A 294 -20.52 19.46 -9.23
N GLY A 295 -19.45 19.85 -9.94
CA GLY A 295 -18.90 21.23 -9.93
C GLY A 295 -18.20 21.60 -8.60
N ILE A 296 -17.96 20.63 -7.73
CA ILE A 296 -17.32 20.82 -6.40
C ILE A 296 -15.79 20.84 -6.51
N LEU A 297 -15.24 20.05 -7.42
CA LEU A 297 -13.79 19.96 -7.67
C LEU A 297 -13.44 20.56 -9.03
N ASN A 298 -12.61 21.60 -9.03
CA ASN A 298 -11.93 22.08 -10.22
C ASN A 298 -10.51 21.49 -10.25
N ASN A 299 -10.29 20.48 -11.06
CA ASN A 299 -9.00 19.78 -11.15
C ASN A 299 -7.92 20.54 -11.97
N THR A 300 -8.22 21.75 -12.43
CA THR A 300 -7.25 22.67 -13.05
C THR A 300 -6.77 23.76 -12.08
N ASP A 301 -7.45 23.92 -10.96
CA ASP A 301 -7.13 24.92 -9.94
C ASP A 301 -6.13 24.35 -8.91
N PRO A 302 -4.95 24.99 -8.73
CA PRO A 302 -3.95 24.57 -7.75
C PRO A 302 -4.48 24.48 -6.32
N LEU A 303 -5.37 25.40 -5.90
CA LEU A 303 -5.97 25.41 -4.57
C LEU A 303 -6.83 24.15 -4.34
N HIS A 304 -7.66 23.82 -5.31
CA HIS A 304 -8.47 22.60 -5.25
C HIS A 304 -7.60 21.34 -5.18
N LEU A 305 -6.49 21.29 -5.95
CA LEU A 305 -5.56 20.16 -5.91
C LEU A 305 -4.81 20.05 -4.57
N GLU A 306 -4.46 21.18 -3.93
CA GLU A 306 -3.91 21.20 -2.57
C GLU A 306 -4.94 20.65 -1.56
N CYS A 307 -6.19 21.11 -1.62
CA CYS A 307 -7.28 20.59 -0.77
C CYS A 307 -7.51 19.09 -0.98
N VAL A 308 -7.50 18.62 -2.24
CA VAL A 308 -7.62 17.17 -2.54
C VAL A 308 -6.49 16.39 -1.88
N ARG A 309 -5.24 16.81 -2.05
CA ARG A 309 -4.10 16.13 -1.42
C ARG A 309 -4.22 16.12 0.10
N PHE A 310 -4.50 17.27 0.70
CA PHE A 310 -4.64 17.39 2.14
C PHE A 310 -5.67 16.43 2.73
N CYS A 311 -6.84 16.34 2.10
CA CYS A 311 -7.96 15.52 2.60
C CYS A 311 -7.81 14.04 2.26
N PHE A 312 -7.36 13.70 1.05
CA PHE A 312 -7.47 12.33 0.54
C PHE A 312 -6.13 11.56 0.52
N LEU A 313 -4.98 12.23 0.43
CA LEU A 313 -3.70 11.53 0.31
C LEU A 313 -3.41 10.57 1.47
N PRO A 314 -3.65 10.92 2.74
CA PRO A 314 -3.43 10.00 3.87
C PRO A 314 -4.30 8.74 3.77
N ILE A 315 -5.56 8.88 3.33
CA ILE A 315 -6.48 7.75 3.18
C ILE A 315 -6.09 6.89 1.98
N ILE A 316 -5.68 7.52 0.89
CA ILE A 316 -5.14 6.81 -0.28
C ILE A 316 -3.91 6.00 0.13
N GLN A 317 -3.00 6.56 0.93
CA GLN A 317 -1.84 5.82 1.43
C GLN A 317 -2.25 4.67 2.36
N LEU A 318 -3.20 4.90 3.26
CA LEU A 318 -3.74 3.83 4.11
C LEU A 318 -4.31 2.67 3.28
N HIS A 319 -5.08 2.97 2.24
CA HIS A 319 -5.62 1.94 1.34
C HIS A 319 -4.52 1.26 0.51
N LEU A 320 -3.47 1.98 0.10
CA LEU A 320 -2.30 1.37 -0.56
C LEU A 320 -1.57 0.40 0.38
N ASN A 321 -1.40 0.75 1.64
CA ASN A 321 -0.79 -0.12 2.65
C ASN A 321 -1.63 -1.41 2.84
N GLN A 322 -2.96 -1.28 2.90
CA GLN A 322 -3.87 -2.43 2.96
C GLN A 322 -3.80 -3.29 1.70
N PHE A 323 -3.70 -2.64 0.54
CA PHE A 323 -3.53 -3.33 -0.74
C PHE A 323 -2.19 -4.08 -0.79
N GLU A 324 -1.10 -3.48 -0.34
CA GLU A 324 0.22 -4.11 -0.23
C GLU A 324 0.17 -5.34 0.67
N GLU A 325 -0.40 -5.23 1.85
CA GLU A 325 -0.57 -6.34 2.80
C GLU A 325 -1.38 -7.48 2.17
N MET A 326 -2.54 -7.16 1.60
CA MET A 326 -3.40 -8.12 0.91
C MET A 326 -2.65 -8.79 -0.24
N TRP A 327 -1.92 -8.02 -1.05
CA TRP A 327 -1.14 -8.53 -2.17
C TRP A 327 -0.01 -9.45 -1.70
N ASN A 328 0.77 -9.01 -0.72
CA ASN A 328 1.95 -9.74 -0.24
C ASN A 328 1.59 -11.05 0.48
N THR A 329 0.35 -11.17 0.93
CA THR A 329 -0.15 -12.36 1.64
C THR A 329 -1.08 -13.23 0.81
N HIS A 330 -1.56 -12.83 -0.39
CA HIS A 330 -2.46 -13.66 -1.18
C HIS A 330 -1.73 -14.84 -1.84
N ARG A 331 -2.45 -15.95 -2.09
CA ARG A 331 -1.90 -17.12 -2.78
C ARG A 331 -2.07 -16.98 -4.29
N ILE A 332 -0.96 -16.82 -4.99
CA ILE A 332 -0.90 -16.84 -6.46
C ILE A 332 -1.00 -18.31 -6.91
N ARG A 333 -1.95 -18.60 -7.80
CA ARG A 333 -2.15 -19.93 -8.33
C ARG A 333 -1.22 -20.21 -9.50
N GLN A 334 -0.90 -21.49 -9.68
CA GLN A 334 -0.23 -21.95 -10.89
C GLN A 334 -1.11 -21.62 -12.11
N GLN A 335 -0.52 -21.00 -13.12
CA GLN A 335 -1.18 -20.61 -14.36
C GLN A 335 -0.45 -21.25 -15.55
N GLY A 336 -0.81 -22.49 -15.88
CA GLY A 336 -0.23 -23.19 -17.02
C GLY A 336 1.30 -23.28 -16.98
N PHE A 337 1.93 -23.44 -18.15
CA PHE A 337 3.39 -23.55 -18.29
C PHE A 337 4.15 -22.21 -18.22
N ALA A 338 3.46 -21.09 -18.13
CA ALA A 338 4.05 -19.75 -18.26
C ALA A 338 4.74 -19.22 -17.01
N GLU A 339 4.49 -19.75 -15.82
CA GLU A 339 5.06 -19.27 -14.57
C GLU A 339 5.75 -20.39 -13.78
N GLN A 340 7.05 -20.23 -13.57
CA GLN A 340 7.88 -21.22 -12.87
C GLN A 340 7.62 -21.33 -11.37
N CYS A 341 7.11 -20.27 -10.74
CA CYS A 341 6.81 -20.27 -9.31
C CYS A 341 5.42 -19.72 -9.00
N TYR A 342 4.72 -20.40 -8.10
CA TYR A 342 3.43 -20.01 -7.56
C TYR A 342 3.43 -20.19 -6.04
N GLY A 343 2.68 -19.38 -5.33
CA GLY A 343 2.66 -19.37 -3.88
C GLY A 343 2.24 -18.03 -3.31
N ILE A 344 2.58 -17.77 -2.08
CA ILE A 344 2.32 -16.49 -1.42
C ILE A 344 3.59 -15.60 -1.61
N PRO A 345 3.46 -14.34 -2.07
CA PRO A 345 4.61 -13.47 -2.30
C PRO A 345 5.57 -13.38 -1.12
N ASN A 346 5.06 -13.18 0.10
CA ASN A 346 5.90 -13.17 1.30
C ASN A 346 6.62 -14.50 1.52
N VAL A 347 5.96 -15.65 1.32
CA VAL A 347 6.59 -16.97 1.49
C VAL A 347 7.67 -17.18 0.43
N MET A 348 7.38 -16.84 -0.82
CA MET A 348 8.37 -16.94 -1.91
C MET A 348 9.58 -16.05 -1.68
N TYR A 349 9.39 -14.86 -1.09
CA TYR A 349 10.47 -13.91 -0.82
C TYR A 349 11.34 -14.33 0.38
N PHE A 350 10.73 -14.66 1.52
CA PHE A 350 11.46 -14.96 2.76
C PHE A 350 11.88 -16.43 2.91
N GLN A 351 11.30 -17.32 2.11
CA GLN A 351 11.53 -18.76 2.17
C GLN A 351 11.83 -19.34 0.77
N PRO A 352 12.75 -18.74 -0.02
CA PRO A 352 12.95 -19.14 -1.43
C PRO A 352 13.44 -20.57 -1.57
N ILE A 353 14.11 -21.12 -0.55
CA ILE A 353 14.66 -22.48 -0.55
C ILE A 353 13.56 -23.53 -0.71
N ILE A 354 12.34 -23.28 -0.24
CA ILE A 354 11.18 -24.17 -0.44
C ILE A 354 10.83 -24.34 -1.92
N TYR A 355 11.21 -23.35 -2.74
CA TYR A 355 11.00 -23.32 -4.19
C TYR A 355 12.28 -23.72 -4.98
N GLY A 356 13.30 -24.25 -4.30
CA GLY A 356 14.59 -24.57 -4.92
C GLY A 356 15.35 -23.33 -5.42
N LYS A 357 15.14 -22.19 -4.77
CA LYS A 357 15.75 -20.90 -5.12
C LYS A 357 16.53 -20.34 -3.93
N LEU A 358 17.47 -19.42 -4.23
CA LEU A 358 18.23 -18.69 -3.23
C LEU A 358 17.98 -17.18 -3.39
N ASP A 359 18.10 -16.46 -2.30
CA ASP A 359 18.12 -15.00 -2.32
C ASP A 359 19.32 -14.51 -3.14
N GLN A 360 19.08 -13.62 -4.09
CA GLN A 360 20.07 -13.08 -5.01
C GLN A 360 20.62 -11.71 -4.57
N SER A 361 20.21 -11.22 -3.39
CA SER A 361 20.71 -9.96 -2.85
C SER A 361 22.14 -10.12 -2.32
N PHE A 362 22.81 -8.99 -2.17
CA PHE A 362 24.14 -8.90 -1.57
C PHE A 362 24.06 -8.22 -0.21
N ALA A 363 25.03 -8.52 0.66
CA ALA A 363 25.19 -7.76 1.90
C ALA A 363 25.39 -6.27 1.58
N LEU A 364 24.83 -5.41 2.40
CA LEU A 364 25.00 -3.98 2.26
C LEU A 364 26.50 -3.66 2.48
N PRO A 365 27.19 -3.02 1.53
CA PRO A 365 28.64 -2.78 1.62
C PRO A 365 29.02 -1.65 2.57
N CYS A 366 28.04 -0.98 3.17
CA CYS A 366 28.19 0.19 4.03
C CYS A 366 27.31 0.06 5.29
N GLY A 367 27.70 0.75 6.36
CA GLY A 367 26.88 0.85 7.57
C GLY A 367 25.65 1.74 7.39
N ASP A 368 24.77 1.76 8.39
CA ASP A 368 23.56 2.58 8.40
C ASP A 368 23.86 4.07 8.29
N THR A 369 24.94 4.54 8.92
CA THR A 369 25.41 5.95 8.84
C THR A 369 25.62 6.43 7.41
N VAL A 370 26.20 5.58 6.55
CA VAL A 370 26.40 5.94 5.12
C VAL A 370 25.07 6.02 4.38
N LEU A 371 24.11 5.17 4.72
CA LEU A 371 22.74 5.28 4.15
C LEU A 371 22.01 6.51 4.68
N ASP A 372 22.28 6.94 5.92
CA ASP A 372 21.76 8.20 6.46
C ASP A 372 22.36 9.39 5.71
N ASP A 373 23.68 9.41 5.49
CA ASP A 373 24.34 10.43 4.68
C ASP A 373 23.80 10.50 3.24
N ILE A 374 23.59 9.33 2.61
CA ILE A 374 22.98 9.27 1.27
C ILE A 374 21.55 9.81 1.30
N ALA A 375 20.77 9.47 2.33
CA ALA A 375 19.41 9.96 2.49
C ALA A 375 19.38 11.50 2.60
N ASP A 376 20.25 12.07 3.42
CA ASP A 376 20.27 13.50 3.70
C ASP A 376 20.80 14.33 2.51
N GLN A 377 21.85 13.83 1.83
CA GLN A 377 22.47 14.56 0.73
C GLN A 377 21.75 14.41 -0.61
N TYR A 378 21.25 13.22 -0.93
CA TYR A 378 20.75 12.88 -2.27
C TYR A 378 19.26 12.60 -2.33
N THR A 379 18.56 12.58 -1.19
CA THR A 379 17.13 12.33 -1.15
C THR A 379 16.38 13.47 -0.46
N GLU A 380 15.09 13.44 -0.55
CA GLU A 380 14.19 14.40 0.05
C GLU A 380 12.94 13.68 0.55
N GLN A 381 12.41 14.09 1.69
CA GLN A 381 11.12 13.57 2.17
C GLN A 381 9.98 14.18 1.36
N THR A 382 8.98 13.39 1.07
CA THR A 382 7.75 13.89 0.46
C THR A 382 7.05 14.87 1.38
N LEU A 383 6.36 15.82 0.79
CA LEU A 383 5.59 16.80 1.54
C LEU A 383 4.55 16.11 2.43
N HIS A 384 4.45 16.56 3.67
CA HIS A 384 3.45 16.06 4.60
C HIS A 384 2.05 16.27 4.03
N ARG A 385 1.23 15.22 3.96
CA ARG A 385 -0.08 15.19 3.27
C ARG A 385 -0.01 15.63 1.79
N GLY A 386 1.18 15.67 1.18
CA GLY A 386 1.38 16.08 -0.22
C GLY A 386 1.12 17.56 -0.50
N VAL A 387 1.13 18.40 0.50
CA VAL A 387 0.83 19.85 0.40
C VAL A 387 1.99 20.71 0.86
N SER A 388 2.05 21.94 0.34
CA SER A 388 3.06 22.93 0.71
C SER A 388 2.98 23.33 2.20
N HIS A 389 4.06 23.92 2.70
CA HIS A 389 4.08 24.44 4.07
C HIS A 389 3.10 25.59 4.24
N GLU A 390 3.06 26.48 3.27
CA GLU A 390 2.17 27.65 3.19
C GLU A 390 0.70 27.23 3.20
N PHE A 391 0.36 26.18 2.46
CA PHE A 391 -0.99 25.65 2.45
C PHE A 391 -1.38 25.08 3.83
N ARG A 392 -0.48 24.37 4.52
CA ARG A 392 -0.75 23.89 5.89
C ARG A 392 -1.00 25.03 6.88
N GLN A 393 -0.21 26.10 6.78
CA GLN A 393 -0.42 27.31 7.60
C GLN A 393 -1.77 27.95 7.29
N LEU A 394 -2.16 28.02 6.02
CA LEU A 394 -3.46 28.54 5.63
C LEU A 394 -4.58 27.67 6.18
N VAL A 395 -4.49 26.34 6.10
CA VAL A 395 -5.46 25.43 6.74
C VAL A 395 -5.61 25.71 8.22
N SER A 396 -4.50 25.80 8.97
CA SER A 396 -4.55 26.07 10.40
C SER A 396 -5.15 27.45 10.70
N LEU A 397 -4.87 28.45 9.86
CA LEU A 397 -5.42 29.80 10.03
C LEU A 397 -6.95 29.82 9.85
N VAL A 398 -7.46 29.20 8.76
CA VAL A 398 -8.90 29.24 8.44
C VAL A 398 -9.74 28.33 9.29
N THR A 399 -9.18 27.24 9.81
CA THR A 399 -9.90 26.27 10.64
C THR A 399 -9.69 26.47 12.13
N GLY A 400 -8.59 27.09 12.54
CA GLY A 400 -8.17 27.18 13.94
C GLY A 400 -7.73 25.84 14.55
N LEU A 401 -7.43 24.84 13.71
CA LEU A 401 -7.02 23.49 14.08
C LEU A 401 -5.55 23.24 13.75
N THR A 402 -4.92 22.32 14.47
CA THR A 402 -3.60 21.79 14.11
C THR A 402 -3.72 20.78 12.98
N ILE A 403 -2.61 20.48 12.29
CA ILE A 403 -2.63 19.51 11.19
C ILE A 403 -2.93 18.09 11.71
N GLU A 404 -2.50 17.79 12.92
CA GLU A 404 -2.69 16.50 13.60
C GLU A 404 -4.18 16.24 13.93
N ASP A 405 -4.98 17.28 14.16
CA ASP A 405 -6.41 17.14 14.40
C ASP A 405 -7.16 16.50 13.21
N PHE A 406 -6.58 16.55 12.01
CA PHE A 406 -7.15 15.94 10.79
C PHE A 406 -6.79 14.46 10.61
N ASP A 407 -5.93 13.88 11.45
CA ASP A 407 -5.55 12.45 11.34
C ASP A 407 -6.67 11.48 11.75
N VAL A 408 -7.73 12.01 12.33
CA VAL A 408 -8.98 11.27 12.63
C VAL A 408 -9.78 10.90 11.39
N VAL A 409 -9.55 11.59 10.27
CA VAL A 409 -10.24 11.34 8.99
C VAL A 409 -9.63 10.10 8.34
N GLN A 410 -10.39 9.00 8.32
CA GLN A 410 -9.91 7.68 7.88
C GLN A 410 -10.75 7.07 6.76
N THR A 411 -11.86 7.69 6.38
CA THR A 411 -12.76 7.16 5.37
C THR A 411 -12.91 8.10 4.16
N PRO A 412 -13.19 7.58 2.95
CA PRO A 412 -13.43 8.41 1.78
C PRO A 412 -14.60 9.40 1.95
N ASP A 413 -15.66 9.00 2.66
CA ASP A 413 -16.83 9.86 2.88
C ASP A 413 -16.52 11.00 3.87
N GLU A 414 -15.74 10.73 4.92
CA GLU A 414 -15.23 11.75 5.83
C GLU A 414 -14.33 12.73 5.10
N ALA A 415 -13.42 12.23 4.25
CA ALA A 415 -12.55 13.08 3.44
C ALA A 415 -13.34 13.93 2.43
N LYS A 416 -14.39 13.39 1.83
CA LYS A 416 -15.31 14.14 0.93
C LYS A 416 -15.99 15.28 1.70
N THR A 417 -16.42 15.01 2.92
CA THR A 417 -17.05 16.01 3.80
C THR A 417 -16.06 17.09 4.21
N LEU A 418 -14.85 16.68 4.64
CA LEU A 418 -13.78 17.61 4.97
C LEU A 418 -13.38 18.48 3.76
N TYR A 419 -13.23 17.88 2.59
CA TYR A 419 -12.89 18.59 1.36
C TYR A 419 -13.92 19.68 1.02
N ARG A 420 -15.21 19.36 1.04
CA ARG A 420 -16.28 20.32 0.77
C ARG A 420 -16.26 21.50 1.76
N HIS A 421 -16.02 21.19 3.02
CA HIS A 421 -15.94 22.22 4.05
C HIS A 421 -14.69 23.08 3.89
N LEU A 422 -13.53 22.47 3.70
CA LEU A 422 -12.25 23.17 3.58
C LEU A 422 -12.21 24.09 2.37
N ILE A 423 -12.66 23.61 1.19
CA ILE A 423 -12.70 24.45 -0.01
C ILE A 423 -13.67 25.65 0.15
N SER A 424 -14.80 25.45 0.80
CA SER A 424 -15.74 26.54 1.09
C SER A 424 -15.10 27.61 1.99
N LEU A 425 -14.38 27.20 3.04
CA LEU A 425 -13.67 28.12 3.93
C LEU A 425 -12.56 28.89 3.20
N MET A 426 -11.76 28.18 2.39
CA MET A 426 -10.67 28.79 1.62
C MET A 426 -11.20 29.86 0.65
N LEU A 427 -12.25 29.55 -0.10
CA LEU A 427 -12.84 30.49 -1.04
C LEU A 427 -13.44 31.71 -0.33
N HIS A 428 -14.12 31.53 0.80
CA HIS A 428 -14.61 32.66 1.58
C HIS A 428 -13.48 33.54 2.12
N THR A 429 -12.36 32.97 2.54
CA THR A 429 -11.22 33.73 3.07
C THR A 429 -10.46 34.51 2.00
N ILE A 430 -10.40 33.97 0.76
CA ILE A 430 -9.69 34.59 -0.36
C ILE A 430 -10.52 35.73 -0.99
N PHE A 431 -11.85 35.62 -0.98
CA PHE A 431 -12.76 36.58 -1.61
C PHE A 431 -13.43 37.55 -0.60
N ALA A 432 -13.15 37.45 0.70
CA ALA A 432 -13.52 38.38 1.74
C ALA A 432 -12.45 39.45 1.95
#